data_7fc9b4249241fad106e5a8715e0970bf
#
_entry.id   7fc9b4249241fad106e5a8715e0970bf
#
_cell.length_a   1.000
_cell.length_b   1.000
_cell.length_c   1.000
_cell.angle_alpha   90.00
_cell.angle_beta   90.00
_cell.angle_gamma   90.00
#
_symmetry.space_group_name_H-M   'P 1'
#
loop_
_entity.id
_entity.type
_entity.pdbx_description
1 polymer ?
#
loop_
_entity_poly.entity_id
_entity_poly.type
_entity_poly.pdbx_seq_one_letter_code
_entity_poly.pdbx_strand_id
1 'polypeptide(L)'
;MNKLAPFLFLFIWSSGAVVVKFGLQYASVWSFLAARSLVSMCCLIMLFWLYSYRKPSLIRSPSKTELRRILVVGALLQVCYLSFYFLAIDTGISPGLVTLILGLQPLLTPFLCKQQVSRRQLALLLLGFLGLVISIYGAKDITQLAAYGVVFGIAALFSITFGTVLQASIVSHVLLSAMCQSVLATPILMGINVLVGGSIIWTPEFLISLVWMSVGVSVGALLLLMHMTKQDGASSVSVLFYAIPLLAYFFDYALFGTQISLLTIVGMFVVALAIVFYRRFPAEKVQRLAR
;
A
#
# COMPACT_ATOMS: atom_id res chain seq x y z
N MET A 1 7.43 -11.21 15.70
CA MET A 1 6.27 -10.56 15.07
C MET A 1 5.08 -10.54 16.00
N ASN A 2 4.50 -9.38 16.21
CA ASN A 2 3.16 -9.34 16.79
C ASN A 2 2.20 -9.94 15.75
N LYS A 3 1.62 -11.11 16.03
CA LYS A 3 0.80 -11.86 15.05
C LYS A 3 -0.40 -11.05 14.53
N LEU A 4 -0.79 -10.01 15.28
CA LEU A 4 -1.93 -9.16 14.96
C LEU A 4 -1.63 -8.11 13.87
N ALA A 5 -0.38 -7.62 13.76
CA ALA A 5 -0.03 -6.54 12.84
C ALA A 5 -0.33 -6.84 11.36
N PRO A 6 0.00 -8.04 10.81
CA PRO A 6 -0.35 -8.37 9.43
C PRO A 6 -1.86 -8.41 9.17
N PHE A 7 -2.64 -8.90 10.10
CA PHE A 7 -4.11 -8.98 9.96
C PHE A 7 -4.73 -7.57 9.98
N LEU A 8 -4.31 -6.72 10.91
CA LEU A 8 -4.76 -5.33 10.98
C LEU A 8 -4.37 -4.57 9.71
N PHE A 9 -3.13 -4.74 9.26
CA PHE A 9 -2.66 -4.15 8.01
C PHE A 9 -3.53 -4.56 6.82
N LEU A 10 -3.73 -5.86 6.64
CA LEU A 10 -4.53 -6.41 5.54
C LEU A 10 -5.97 -5.91 5.60
N PHE A 11 -6.60 -5.92 6.78
CA PHE A 11 -7.97 -5.42 6.95
C PHE A 11 -8.10 -3.95 6.55
N ILE A 12 -7.24 -3.08 7.11
CA ILE A 12 -7.32 -1.64 6.89
C ILE A 12 -6.94 -1.30 5.44
N TRP A 13 -5.88 -1.92 4.91
CA TRP A 13 -5.41 -1.64 3.55
C TRP A 13 -6.39 -2.10 2.49
N SER A 14 -6.94 -3.30 2.63
CA SER A 14 -7.89 -3.87 1.66
C SER A 14 -9.23 -3.15 1.65
N SER A 15 -9.73 -2.72 2.81
CA SER A 15 -10.94 -1.89 2.88
C SER A 15 -10.73 -0.53 2.19
N GLY A 16 -9.50 -0.01 2.19
CA GLY A 16 -9.14 1.23 1.51
C GLY A 16 -9.44 1.21 0.01
N ALA A 17 -9.28 0.09 -0.68
CA ALA A 17 -9.55 -0.02 -2.12
C ALA A 17 -11.03 0.28 -2.46
N VAL A 18 -11.93 -0.24 -1.64
CA VAL A 18 -13.39 -0.01 -1.79
C VAL A 18 -13.75 1.42 -1.41
N VAL A 19 -13.18 1.92 -0.31
CA VAL A 19 -13.43 3.28 0.18
C VAL A 19 -12.90 4.35 -0.78
N VAL A 20 -11.78 4.12 -1.49
CA VAL A 20 -11.30 5.02 -2.55
C VAL A 20 -12.34 5.16 -3.65
N LYS A 21 -12.84 4.03 -4.19
CA LYS A 21 -13.89 4.04 -5.24
C LYS A 21 -15.13 4.81 -4.78
N PHE A 22 -15.54 4.61 -3.53
CA PHE A 22 -16.69 5.29 -2.95
C PHE A 22 -16.43 6.80 -2.79
N GLY A 23 -15.27 7.20 -2.27
CA GLY A 23 -14.95 8.62 -2.07
C GLY A 23 -14.74 9.41 -3.37
N LEU A 24 -14.28 8.76 -4.45
CA LEU A 24 -14.13 9.37 -5.77
C LEU A 24 -15.49 9.72 -6.45
N GLN A 25 -16.61 9.24 -5.93
CA GLN A 25 -17.93 9.69 -6.38
C GLN A 25 -18.25 11.13 -5.93
N TYR A 26 -17.55 11.62 -4.90
CA TYR A 26 -17.84 12.93 -4.27
C TYR A 26 -16.68 13.93 -4.42
N ALA A 27 -15.52 13.50 -4.89
CA ALA A 27 -14.35 14.37 -5.02
C ALA A 27 -13.50 13.99 -6.23
N SER A 28 -12.90 14.98 -6.87
CA SER A 28 -11.85 14.72 -7.86
C SER A 28 -10.63 14.06 -7.22
N VAL A 29 -9.83 13.33 -8.01
CA VAL A 29 -8.62 12.62 -7.56
C VAL A 29 -7.72 13.53 -6.72
N TRP A 30 -7.40 14.70 -7.25
CA TRP A 30 -6.44 15.60 -6.61
C TRP A 30 -6.99 16.25 -5.35
N SER A 31 -8.28 16.59 -5.34
CA SER A 31 -8.95 17.13 -4.15
C SER A 31 -9.02 16.11 -3.02
N PHE A 32 -9.32 14.84 -3.35
CA PHE A 32 -9.34 13.78 -2.35
C PHE A 32 -7.94 13.50 -1.81
N LEU A 33 -6.92 13.42 -2.68
CA LEU A 33 -5.54 13.21 -2.27
C LEU A 33 -5.01 14.37 -1.42
N ALA A 34 -5.31 15.62 -1.78
CA ALA A 34 -4.92 16.81 -1.01
C ALA A 34 -5.58 16.83 0.37
N ALA A 35 -6.91 16.64 0.45
CA ALA A 35 -7.62 16.61 1.72
C ALA A 35 -7.14 15.45 2.61
N ARG A 36 -7.00 14.25 2.05
CA ARG A 36 -6.49 13.07 2.74
C ARG A 36 -5.07 13.29 3.28
N SER A 37 -4.16 13.85 2.47
CA SER A 37 -2.78 14.09 2.88
C SER A 37 -2.68 15.11 3.99
N LEU A 38 -3.49 16.19 3.94
CA LEU A 38 -3.54 17.22 4.97
C LEU A 38 -3.99 16.64 6.32
N VAL A 39 -5.10 15.90 6.35
CA VAL A 39 -5.60 15.26 7.57
C VAL A 39 -4.57 14.27 8.12
N SER A 40 -3.96 13.45 7.25
CA SER A 40 -2.92 12.50 7.66
C SER A 40 -1.69 13.18 8.24
N MET A 41 -1.24 14.28 7.63
CA MET A 41 -0.11 15.06 8.10
C MET A 41 -0.39 15.63 9.50
N CYS A 42 -1.55 16.25 9.71
CA CYS A 42 -1.95 16.77 11.02
C CYS A 42 -1.97 15.65 12.08
N CYS A 43 -2.54 14.50 11.76
CA CYS A 43 -2.56 13.34 12.66
C CYS A 43 -1.14 12.85 12.99
N LEU A 44 -0.25 12.73 11.99
CA LEU A 44 1.12 12.26 12.21
C LEU A 44 1.96 13.25 13.01
N ILE A 45 1.80 14.56 12.78
CA ILE A 45 2.45 15.61 13.57
C ILE A 45 1.98 15.53 15.02
N MET A 46 0.67 15.42 15.26
CA MET A 46 0.10 15.28 16.60
C MET A 46 0.62 14.03 17.31
N LEU A 47 0.60 12.87 16.63
CA LEU A 47 1.11 11.61 17.19
C LEU A 47 2.61 11.70 17.49
N PHE A 48 3.39 12.31 16.58
CA PHE A 48 4.81 12.52 16.78
C PHE A 48 5.09 13.43 17.98
N TRP A 49 4.36 14.53 18.12
CA TRP A 49 4.50 15.45 19.24
C TRP A 49 4.18 14.76 20.57
N LEU A 50 3.05 14.02 20.65
CA LEU A 50 2.65 13.26 21.84
C LEU A 50 3.68 12.19 22.21
N TYR A 51 4.22 11.48 21.19
CA TYR A 51 5.24 10.45 21.41
C TYR A 51 6.56 11.06 21.87
N SER A 52 7.00 12.15 21.24
CA SER A 52 8.23 12.88 21.59
C SER A 52 8.20 13.42 23.01
N TYR A 53 7.04 13.94 23.43
CA TYR A 53 6.85 14.44 24.78
C TYR A 53 7.00 13.33 25.84
N ARG A 54 6.47 12.13 25.55
CA ARG A 54 6.54 11.01 26.47
C ARG A 54 7.87 10.25 26.47
N LYS A 55 8.56 10.21 25.32
CA LYS A 55 9.78 9.40 25.13
C LYS A 55 10.83 10.14 24.29
N PRO A 56 11.36 11.28 24.77
CA PRO A 56 12.29 12.11 24.00
C PRO A 56 13.59 11.38 23.65
N SER A 57 14.08 10.50 24.53
CA SER A 57 15.34 9.77 24.35
C SER A 57 15.33 8.74 23.20
N LEU A 58 14.15 8.32 22.73
CA LEU A 58 14.01 7.35 21.65
C LEU A 58 14.01 7.97 20.26
N ILE A 59 13.93 9.30 20.15
CA ILE A 59 13.89 10.02 18.90
C ILE A 59 15.24 10.65 18.63
N ARG A 60 16.00 10.05 17.73
CA ARG A 60 17.23 10.63 17.20
C ARG A 60 16.92 11.36 15.90
N SER A 61 17.42 12.60 15.79
CA SER A 61 17.36 13.35 14.54
C SER A 61 18.08 12.59 13.41
N PRO A 62 17.47 12.46 12.21
CA PRO A 62 18.09 11.78 11.10
C PRO A 62 19.28 12.59 10.57
N SER A 63 20.31 11.91 10.08
CA SER A 63 21.37 12.54 9.31
C SER A 63 20.82 13.16 8.02
N LYS A 64 21.54 14.10 7.40
CA LYS A 64 21.11 14.69 6.10
C LYS A 64 20.89 13.64 5.02
N THR A 65 21.75 12.63 4.97
CA THR A 65 21.63 11.52 4.02
C THR A 65 20.39 10.67 4.30
N GLU A 66 20.11 10.40 5.56
CA GLU A 66 18.93 9.64 5.96
C GLU A 66 17.64 10.43 5.72
N LEU A 67 17.63 11.71 6.03
CA LEU A 67 16.49 12.59 5.73
C LEU A 67 16.19 12.58 4.23
N ARG A 68 17.22 12.72 3.37
CA ARG A 68 17.03 12.63 1.91
C ARG A 68 16.39 11.29 1.50
N ARG A 69 16.81 10.15 2.10
CA ARG A 69 16.18 8.85 1.85
C ARG A 69 14.72 8.82 2.28
N ILE A 70 14.41 9.35 3.48
CA ILE A 70 13.04 9.45 3.98
C ILE A 70 12.15 10.24 3.02
N LEU A 71 12.64 11.38 2.51
CA LEU A 71 11.92 12.23 1.57
C LEU A 71 11.71 11.54 0.22
N VAL A 72 12.71 10.84 -0.32
CA VAL A 72 12.57 10.05 -1.55
C VAL A 72 11.52 8.95 -1.38
N VAL A 73 11.53 8.24 -0.25
CA VAL A 73 10.51 7.23 0.06
C VAL A 73 9.13 7.87 0.18
N GLY A 74 9.03 9.06 0.79
CA GLY A 74 7.79 9.82 0.87
C GLY A 74 7.24 10.19 -0.51
N ALA A 75 8.12 10.67 -1.42
CA ALA A 75 7.75 10.94 -2.80
C ALA A 75 7.24 9.67 -3.51
N LEU A 76 7.91 8.53 -3.33
CA LEU A 76 7.50 7.27 -3.96
C LEU A 76 6.20 6.71 -3.39
N LEU A 77 6.05 6.66 -2.05
CA LEU A 77 4.92 5.99 -1.40
C LEU A 77 3.69 6.89 -1.24
N GLN A 78 3.89 8.18 -0.93
CA GLN A 78 2.77 9.06 -0.60
C GLN A 78 2.40 10.01 -1.75
N VAL A 79 3.30 10.28 -2.68
CA VAL A 79 2.97 11.10 -3.86
C VAL A 79 2.76 10.19 -5.08
N CYS A 80 3.81 9.56 -5.59
CA CYS A 80 3.75 8.83 -6.86
C CYS A 80 2.78 7.63 -6.79
N TYR A 81 2.96 6.73 -5.81
CA TYR A 81 2.10 5.55 -5.69
C TYR A 81 0.62 5.93 -5.53
N LEU A 82 0.30 6.85 -4.62
CA LEU A 82 -1.09 7.22 -4.39
C LEU A 82 -1.70 7.94 -5.60
N SER A 83 -0.96 8.85 -6.23
CA SER A 83 -1.43 9.54 -7.43
C SER A 83 -1.72 8.55 -8.56
N PHE A 84 -0.78 7.66 -8.87
CA PHE A 84 -0.97 6.68 -9.92
C PHE A 84 -2.07 5.66 -9.59
N TYR A 85 -2.20 5.25 -8.35
CA TYR A 85 -3.27 4.35 -7.91
C TYR A 85 -4.66 4.98 -8.08
N PHE A 86 -4.83 6.23 -7.63
CA PHE A 86 -6.11 6.95 -7.76
C PHE A 86 -6.44 7.25 -9.23
N LEU A 87 -5.45 7.68 -10.02
CA LEU A 87 -5.63 7.92 -11.46
C LEU A 87 -6.00 6.62 -12.19
N ALA A 88 -5.41 5.48 -11.83
CA ALA A 88 -5.80 4.19 -12.42
C ALA A 88 -7.27 3.87 -12.17
N ILE A 89 -7.79 4.10 -10.96
CA ILE A 89 -9.21 3.89 -10.65
C ILE A 89 -10.10 4.91 -11.36
N ASP A 90 -9.70 6.17 -11.39
CA ASP A 90 -10.45 7.26 -12.02
C ASP A 90 -10.60 7.07 -13.54
N THR A 91 -9.61 6.44 -14.20
CA THR A 91 -9.69 6.06 -15.62
C THR A 91 -10.68 4.91 -15.91
N GLY A 92 -11.36 4.38 -14.88
CA GLY A 92 -12.38 3.34 -15.02
C GLY A 92 -11.85 1.91 -14.88
N ILE A 93 -10.56 1.70 -14.57
CA ILE A 93 -10.09 0.35 -14.23
C ILE A 93 -10.69 -0.08 -12.89
N SER A 94 -11.16 -1.33 -12.84
CA SER A 94 -11.66 -1.88 -11.57
C SER A 94 -10.55 -1.95 -10.51
N PRO A 95 -10.88 -1.70 -9.23
CA PRO A 95 -9.94 -1.88 -8.14
C PRO A 95 -9.28 -3.28 -8.13
N GLY A 96 -10.02 -4.32 -8.55
CA GLY A 96 -9.52 -5.69 -8.68
C GLY A 96 -8.37 -5.78 -9.68
N LEU A 97 -8.47 -5.13 -10.85
CA LEU A 97 -7.42 -5.17 -11.87
C LEU A 97 -6.18 -4.36 -11.43
N VAL A 98 -6.35 -3.20 -10.81
CA VAL A 98 -5.21 -2.43 -10.25
C VAL A 98 -4.50 -3.26 -9.18
N THR A 99 -5.25 -3.92 -8.30
CA THR A 99 -4.65 -4.78 -7.26
C THR A 99 -3.97 -6.03 -7.84
N LEU A 100 -4.43 -6.56 -9.00
CA LEU A 100 -3.73 -7.61 -9.74
C LEU A 100 -2.36 -7.14 -10.21
N ILE A 101 -2.28 -5.94 -10.80
CA ILE A 101 -1.01 -5.34 -11.22
C ILE A 101 -0.08 -5.18 -10.01
N LEU A 102 -0.59 -4.65 -8.90
CA LEU A 102 0.17 -4.52 -7.64
C LEU A 102 0.55 -5.89 -7.06
N GLY A 103 -0.19 -6.94 -7.37
CA GLY A 103 0.12 -8.33 -7.02
C GLY A 103 1.43 -8.86 -7.64
N LEU A 104 2.03 -8.16 -8.60
CA LEU A 104 3.38 -8.44 -9.10
C LEU A 104 4.48 -8.00 -8.12
N GLN A 105 4.17 -7.16 -7.12
CA GLN A 105 5.15 -6.65 -6.16
C GLN A 105 5.94 -7.74 -5.44
N PRO A 106 5.35 -8.84 -4.94
CA PRO A 106 6.10 -9.92 -4.31
C PRO A 106 7.10 -10.62 -5.22
N LEU A 107 6.82 -10.67 -6.53
CA LEU A 107 7.76 -11.21 -7.52
C LEU A 107 8.94 -10.26 -7.74
N LEU A 108 8.70 -8.95 -7.78
CA LEU A 108 9.74 -7.94 -8.07
C LEU A 108 10.63 -7.65 -6.85
N THR A 109 10.06 -7.64 -5.64
CA THR A 109 10.73 -7.20 -4.42
C THR A 109 12.02 -7.98 -4.09
N PRO A 110 12.07 -9.33 -4.15
CA PRO A 110 13.30 -10.07 -3.86
C PRO A 110 14.44 -9.73 -4.81
N PHE A 111 14.14 -9.53 -6.10
CA PHE A 111 15.16 -9.15 -7.10
C PHE A 111 15.72 -7.76 -6.81
N LEU A 112 14.87 -6.80 -6.46
CA LEU A 112 15.30 -5.44 -6.09
C LEU A 112 16.09 -5.42 -4.78
N CYS A 113 15.75 -6.29 -3.83
CA CYS A 113 16.51 -6.47 -2.60
C CYS A 113 17.80 -7.26 -2.79
N LYS A 114 18.11 -7.72 -4.01
CA LYS A 114 19.25 -8.62 -4.32
C LYS A 114 19.28 -9.85 -3.39
N GLN A 115 18.11 -10.38 -3.06
CA GLN A 115 18.00 -11.57 -2.24
C GLN A 115 18.17 -12.81 -3.09
N GLN A 116 18.86 -13.82 -2.55
CA GLN A 116 18.90 -15.14 -3.17
C GLN A 116 17.54 -15.82 -2.93
N VAL A 117 16.77 -15.97 -4.00
CA VAL A 117 15.48 -16.63 -3.99
C VAL A 117 15.69 -18.11 -4.32
N SER A 118 15.34 -18.99 -3.40
CA SER A 118 15.38 -20.43 -3.66
C SER A 118 14.33 -20.82 -4.72
N ARG A 119 14.55 -21.92 -5.44
CA ARG A 119 13.57 -22.43 -6.42
C ARG A 119 12.18 -22.65 -5.80
N ARG A 120 12.12 -23.09 -4.53
CA ARG A 120 10.86 -23.26 -3.79
C ARG A 120 10.16 -21.95 -3.52
N GLN A 121 10.91 -20.92 -3.11
CA GLN A 121 10.35 -19.58 -2.89
C GLN A 121 9.81 -18.99 -4.18
N LEU A 122 10.57 -19.10 -5.28
CA LEU A 122 10.12 -18.63 -6.59
C LEU A 122 8.84 -19.36 -7.03
N ALA A 123 8.79 -20.68 -6.88
CA ALA A 123 7.58 -21.46 -7.19
C ALA A 123 6.38 -21.02 -6.36
N LEU A 124 6.54 -20.73 -5.07
CA LEU A 124 5.48 -20.23 -4.20
C LEU A 124 5.02 -18.81 -4.60
N LEU A 125 5.94 -17.92 -4.99
CA LEU A 125 5.59 -16.60 -5.50
C LEU A 125 4.78 -16.69 -6.80
N LEU A 126 5.20 -17.55 -7.74
CA LEU A 126 4.48 -17.80 -8.98
C LEU A 126 3.12 -18.46 -8.73
N LEU A 127 3.04 -19.41 -7.80
CA LEU A 127 1.78 -20.02 -7.38
C LEU A 127 0.81 -18.99 -6.80
N GLY A 128 1.30 -18.09 -5.93
CA GLY A 128 0.49 -17.00 -5.38
C GLY A 128 -0.03 -16.06 -6.46
N PHE A 129 0.81 -15.70 -7.43
CA PHE A 129 0.41 -14.88 -8.56
C PHE A 129 -0.62 -15.58 -9.46
N LEU A 130 -0.42 -16.86 -9.77
CA LEU A 130 -1.41 -17.65 -10.52
C LEU A 130 -2.75 -17.73 -9.79
N GLY A 131 -2.74 -17.98 -8.50
CA GLY A 131 -3.95 -17.97 -7.68
C GLY A 131 -4.68 -16.60 -7.72
N LEU A 132 -3.93 -15.50 -7.73
CA LEU A 132 -4.47 -14.16 -7.88
C LEU A 132 -5.12 -13.96 -9.26
N VAL A 133 -4.45 -14.36 -10.35
CA VAL A 133 -5.02 -14.33 -11.72
C VAL A 133 -6.30 -15.13 -11.82
N ILE A 134 -6.30 -16.36 -11.29
CA ILE A 134 -7.50 -17.24 -11.28
C ILE A 134 -8.64 -16.57 -10.52
N SER A 135 -8.35 -15.98 -9.37
CA SER A 135 -9.35 -15.32 -8.53
C SER A 135 -10.01 -14.13 -9.24
N ILE A 136 -9.24 -13.28 -9.90
CA ILE A 136 -9.74 -12.10 -10.60
C ILE A 136 -10.46 -12.48 -11.89
N TYR A 137 -9.95 -13.48 -12.64
CA TYR A 137 -10.63 -14.00 -13.80
C TYR A 137 -12.02 -14.57 -13.46
N GLY A 138 -12.14 -15.24 -12.32
CA GLY A 138 -13.41 -15.73 -11.79
C GLY A 138 -14.40 -14.61 -11.44
N ALA A 139 -13.93 -13.43 -11.13
CA ALA A 139 -14.76 -12.28 -10.78
C ALA A 139 -15.36 -11.53 -11.99
N LYS A 140 -15.01 -11.89 -13.23
CA LYS A 140 -15.52 -11.30 -14.49
C LYS A 140 -15.29 -9.78 -14.67
N ASP A 141 -14.42 -9.16 -13.90
CA ASP A 141 -14.19 -7.71 -13.94
C ASP A 141 -13.18 -7.24 -15.02
N ILE A 142 -12.76 -8.13 -15.93
CA ILE A 142 -11.68 -7.85 -16.90
C ILE A 142 -12.18 -7.04 -18.12
N THR A 143 -13.46 -6.72 -18.22
CA THR A 143 -14.09 -6.26 -19.47
C THR A 143 -13.81 -4.80 -19.89
N GLN A 144 -13.13 -3.99 -19.07
CA GLN A 144 -12.80 -2.59 -19.43
C GLN A 144 -11.33 -2.27 -19.14
N LEU A 145 -10.45 -2.68 -20.05
CA LEU A 145 -9.04 -2.28 -20.04
C LEU A 145 -8.89 -0.88 -20.68
N ALA A 146 -8.97 0.18 -19.88
CA ALA A 146 -8.45 1.48 -20.31
C ALA A 146 -6.91 1.43 -20.31
N ALA A 147 -6.29 1.55 -21.48
CA ALA A 147 -4.82 1.46 -21.62
C ALA A 147 -4.06 2.41 -20.69
N TYR A 148 -4.55 3.63 -20.52
CA TYR A 148 -3.96 4.61 -19.58
C TYR A 148 -4.00 4.14 -18.12
N GLY A 149 -5.07 3.48 -17.71
CA GLY A 149 -5.18 2.99 -16.35
C GLY A 149 -4.22 1.83 -16.05
N VAL A 150 -3.92 0.97 -17.05
CA VAL A 150 -2.88 -0.06 -16.92
C VAL A 150 -1.51 0.59 -16.77
N VAL A 151 -1.21 1.65 -17.54
CA VAL A 151 0.04 2.41 -17.40
C VAL A 151 0.16 3.01 -16.01
N PHE A 152 -0.90 3.64 -15.49
CA PHE A 152 -0.91 4.15 -14.12
C PHE A 152 -0.78 3.03 -13.07
N GLY A 153 -1.43 1.89 -13.27
CA GLY A 153 -1.27 0.72 -12.40
C GLY A 153 0.17 0.20 -12.35
N ILE A 154 0.85 0.14 -13.50
CA ILE A 154 2.27 -0.24 -13.58
C ILE A 154 3.17 0.81 -12.90
N ALA A 155 2.91 2.10 -13.11
CA ALA A 155 3.63 3.18 -12.44
C ALA A 155 3.44 3.13 -10.91
N ALA A 156 2.22 2.83 -10.45
CA ALA A 156 1.92 2.59 -9.04
C ALA A 156 2.70 1.38 -8.48
N LEU A 157 2.75 0.26 -9.22
CA LEU A 157 3.52 -0.94 -8.86
C LEU A 157 5.01 -0.62 -8.65
N PHE A 158 5.62 0.06 -9.59
CA PHE A 158 7.03 0.44 -9.44
C PHE A 158 7.23 1.39 -8.25
N SER A 159 6.37 2.40 -8.10
CA SER A 159 6.47 3.37 -7.01
C SER A 159 6.37 2.70 -5.64
N ILE A 160 5.39 1.82 -5.43
CA ILE A 160 5.23 1.13 -4.13
C ILE A 160 6.36 0.12 -3.91
N THR A 161 6.83 -0.57 -4.95
CA THR A 161 7.88 -1.57 -4.82
C THR A 161 9.21 -0.93 -4.45
N PHE A 162 9.66 0.09 -5.19
CA PHE A 162 10.87 0.83 -4.87
C PHE A 162 10.78 1.55 -3.53
N GLY A 163 9.64 2.20 -3.26
CA GLY A 163 9.39 2.87 -1.99
C GLY A 163 9.49 1.92 -0.80
N THR A 164 8.89 0.72 -0.88
CA THR A 164 8.92 -0.28 0.20
C THR A 164 10.33 -0.86 0.41
N VAL A 165 11.07 -1.12 -0.68
CA VAL A 165 12.45 -1.59 -0.61
C VAL A 165 13.37 -0.55 0.05
N LEU A 166 13.25 0.71 -0.35
CA LEU A 166 14.03 1.81 0.26
C LEU A 166 13.60 2.05 1.71
N GLN A 167 12.31 1.94 2.03
CA GLN A 167 11.79 2.07 3.39
C GLN A 167 12.44 1.08 4.36
N ALA A 168 12.72 -0.15 3.91
CA ALA A 168 13.41 -1.17 4.73
C ALA A 168 14.82 -0.75 5.17
N SER A 169 15.46 0.18 4.45
CA SER A 169 16.81 0.67 4.75
C SER A 169 16.84 1.86 5.72
N ILE A 170 15.68 2.42 6.08
CA ILE A 170 15.59 3.57 6.99
C ILE A 170 15.75 3.11 8.44
N VAL A 171 16.71 3.69 9.15
CA VAL A 171 17.03 3.37 10.54
C VAL A 171 16.19 4.19 11.52
N SER A 172 15.82 5.42 11.16
CA SER A 172 15.03 6.35 11.98
C SER A 172 13.74 5.74 12.51
N HIS A 173 13.21 6.34 13.56
CA HIS A 173 11.94 5.91 14.15
C HIS A 173 10.81 6.00 13.12
N VAL A 174 9.96 4.96 13.06
CA VAL A 174 8.89 4.83 12.05
C VAL A 174 7.98 6.07 12.02
N LEU A 175 7.58 6.56 13.19
CA LEU A 175 6.70 7.71 13.30
C LEU A 175 7.35 9.02 12.79
N LEU A 176 8.65 9.22 13.07
CA LEU A 176 9.42 10.35 12.54
C LEU A 176 9.49 10.27 11.01
N SER A 177 9.80 9.09 10.47
CA SER A 177 9.85 8.86 9.02
C SER A 177 8.50 9.14 8.36
N ALA A 178 7.40 8.63 8.92
CA ALA A 178 6.05 8.85 8.39
C ALA A 178 5.65 10.33 8.42
N MET A 179 5.97 11.04 9.51
CA MET A 179 5.73 12.47 9.62
C MET A 179 6.51 13.26 8.55
N CYS A 180 7.82 13.02 8.41
CA CYS A 180 8.65 13.71 7.40
C CYS A 180 8.15 13.42 5.97
N GLN A 181 7.72 12.20 5.68
CA GLN A 181 7.15 11.83 4.39
C GLN A 181 5.83 12.57 4.12
N SER A 182 4.94 12.68 5.11
CA SER A 182 3.68 13.42 4.97
C SER A 182 3.89 14.92 4.83
N VAL A 183 4.85 15.50 5.57
CA VAL A 183 5.21 16.93 5.44
C VAL A 183 5.73 17.26 4.04
N LEU A 184 6.43 16.33 3.38
CA LEU A 184 6.81 16.49 1.96
C LEU A 184 5.61 16.33 1.04
N ALA A 185 4.82 15.28 1.22
CA ALA A 185 3.78 14.88 0.28
C ALA A 185 2.61 15.87 0.24
N THR A 186 2.21 16.40 1.40
CA THR A 186 1.04 17.27 1.51
C THR A 186 1.15 18.53 0.65
N PRO A 187 2.21 19.37 0.74
CA PRO A 187 2.31 20.56 -0.10
C PRO A 187 2.38 20.23 -1.60
N ILE A 188 2.98 19.10 -1.98
CA ILE A 188 3.04 18.65 -3.37
C ILE A 188 1.62 18.34 -3.87
N LEU A 189 0.88 17.51 -3.15
CA LEU A 189 -0.49 17.11 -3.53
C LEU A 189 -1.47 18.29 -3.50
N MET A 190 -1.33 19.20 -2.52
CA MET A 190 -2.10 20.44 -2.49
C MET A 190 -1.76 21.35 -3.66
N GLY A 191 -0.48 21.51 -3.99
CA GLY A 191 -0.03 22.28 -5.15
C GLY A 191 -0.61 21.74 -6.46
N ILE A 192 -0.57 20.42 -6.67
CA ILE A 192 -1.17 19.78 -7.84
C ILE A 192 -2.68 20.04 -7.87
N ASN A 193 -3.36 19.89 -6.73
CA ASN A 193 -4.81 20.16 -6.66
C ASN A 193 -5.15 21.61 -7.04
N VAL A 194 -4.35 22.59 -6.63
CA VAL A 194 -4.54 24.00 -6.99
C VAL A 194 -4.32 24.22 -8.49
N LEU A 195 -3.29 23.59 -9.07
CA LEU A 195 -2.93 23.74 -10.49
C LEU A 195 -3.93 23.06 -11.43
N VAL A 196 -4.41 21.87 -11.07
CA VAL A 196 -5.34 21.10 -11.92
C VAL A 196 -6.77 21.61 -11.77
N GLY A 197 -7.09 22.18 -10.64
CA GLY A 197 -8.45 22.46 -10.23
C GLY A 197 -9.18 21.19 -9.79
N GLY A 198 -9.92 21.25 -8.71
CA GLY A 198 -10.65 20.10 -8.23
C GLY A 198 -11.84 20.52 -7.37
N SER A 199 -12.80 19.62 -7.27
CA SER A 199 -14.04 19.85 -6.51
C SER A 199 -14.21 18.76 -5.44
N ILE A 200 -14.87 19.15 -4.36
CA ILE A 200 -15.33 18.24 -3.31
C ILE A 200 -16.81 18.56 -3.06
N ILE A 201 -17.62 17.51 -3.08
CA ILE A 201 -18.99 17.57 -2.59
C ILE A 201 -18.99 17.09 -1.15
N TRP A 202 -19.13 18.03 -0.22
CA TRP A 202 -19.05 17.75 1.23
C TRP A 202 -20.33 17.05 1.71
N THR A 203 -20.32 15.72 1.65
CA THR A 203 -21.39 14.86 2.16
C THR A 203 -20.88 14.03 3.35
N PRO A 204 -21.77 13.51 4.21
CA PRO A 204 -21.37 12.60 5.28
C PRO A 204 -20.58 11.39 4.76
N GLU A 205 -20.95 10.86 3.59
CA GLU A 205 -20.30 9.73 2.94
C GLU A 205 -18.87 10.06 2.55
N PHE A 206 -18.64 11.26 1.98
CA PHE A 206 -17.28 11.71 1.69
C PHE A 206 -16.45 11.88 2.96
N LEU A 207 -17.04 12.47 4.01
CA LEU A 207 -16.33 12.66 5.29
C LEU A 207 -15.92 11.33 5.92
N ILE A 208 -16.80 10.32 5.90
CA ILE A 208 -16.48 8.97 6.37
C ILE A 208 -15.31 8.39 5.54
N SER A 209 -15.38 8.50 4.21
CA SER A 209 -14.32 8.05 3.31
C SER A 209 -13.00 8.77 3.58
N LEU A 210 -13.05 10.09 3.75
CA LEU A 210 -11.89 10.94 4.03
C LEU A 210 -11.23 10.54 5.35
N VAL A 211 -11.98 10.41 6.43
CA VAL A 211 -11.46 10.03 7.75
C VAL A 211 -10.87 8.63 7.70
N TRP A 212 -11.57 7.64 7.11
CA TRP A 212 -11.03 6.29 6.99
C TRP A 212 -9.74 6.24 6.19
N MET A 213 -9.71 6.91 5.04
CA MET A 213 -8.52 6.94 4.17
C MET A 213 -7.37 7.72 4.79
N SER A 214 -7.63 8.76 5.57
CA SER A 214 -6.59 9.56 6.22
C SER A 214 -6.06 8.89 7.48
N VAL A 215 -6.93 8.54 8.42
CA VAL A 215 -6.54 8.02 9.73
C VAL A 215 -6.30 6.51 9.67
N GLY A 216 -7.23 5.75 9.12
CA GLY A 216 -7.10 4.30 9.00
C GLY A 216 -5.96 3.91 8.08
N VAL A 217 -6.05 4.30 6.80
CA VAL A 217 -5.12 3.83 5.77
C VAL A 217 -3.81 4.61 5.78
N SER A 218 -3.85 5.96 5.70
CA SER A 218 -2.61 6.75 5.58
C SER A 218 -1.80 6.83 6.88
N VAL A 219 -2.43 6.72 8.04
CA VAL A 219 -1.70 6.69 9.32
C VAL A 219 -1.58 5.25 9.81
N GLY A 220 -2.70 4.57 10.04
CA GLY A 220 -2.69 3.24 10.67
C GLY A 220 -1.99 2.18 9.81
N ALA A 221 -2.48 1.94 8.60
CA ALA A 221 -1.91 0.89 7.74
C ALA A 221 -0.50 1.23 7.26
N LEU A 222 -0.19 2.52 6.98
CA LEU A 222 1.16 2.93 6.59
C LEU A 222 2.17 2.71 7.73
N LEU A 223 1.84 3.08 8.97
CA LEU A 223 2.71 2.82 10.12
C LEU A 223 2.92 1.32 10.35
N LEU A 224 1.88 0.51 10.17
CA LEU A 224 2.00 -0.96 10.22
C LEU A 224 2.90 -1.48 9.10
N LEU A 225 2.74 -1.00 7.86
CA LEU A 225 3.59 -1.36 6.72
C LEU A 225 5.05 -1.03 7.01
N MET A 226 5.34 0.19 7.43
CA MET A 226 6.70 0.64 7.76
C MET A 226 7.31 -0.17 8.90
N HIS A 227 6.51 -0.44 9.94
CA HIS A 227 6.96 -1.22 11.09
C HIS A 227 7.30 -2.66 10.69
N MET A 228 6.41 -3.33 9.96
CA MET A 228 6.64 -4.69 9.46
C MET A 228 7.82 -4.75 8.48
N THR A 229 7.93 -3.79 7.57
CA THR A 229 9.04 -3.71 6.61
C THR A 229 10.39 -3.55 7.31
N LYS A 230 10.42 -2.78 8.40
CA LYS A 230 11.62 -2.59 9.22
C LYS A 230 12.01 -3.86 9.99
N GLN A 231 11.04 -4.61 10.50
CA GLN A 231 11.28 -5.83 11.29
C GLN A 231 11.54 -7.06 10.42
N ASP A 232 10.71 -7.29 9.41
CA ASP A 232 10.65 -8.54 8.65
C ASP A 232 11.27 -8.42 7.25
N GLY A 233 11.60 -7.20 6.83
CA GLY A 233 12.12 -6.90 5.48
C GLY A 233 11.02 -6.77 4.42
N ALA A 234 11.35 -6.04 3.34
CA ALA A 234 10.40 -5.72 2.28
C ALA A 234 9.83 -6.95 1.58
N SER A 235 10.65 -7.98 1.29
CA SER A 235 10.19 -9.20 0.61
C SER A 235 9.19 -10.01 1.42
N SER A 236 9.41 -10.12 2.75
CA SER A 236 8.47 -10.86 3.62
C SER A 236 7.12 -10.16 3.75
N VAL A 237 7.13 -8.82 3.71
CA VAL A 237 5.92 -8.01 3.81
C VAL A 237 5.20 -7.94 2.47
N SER A 238 5.93 -7.86 1.35
CA SER A 238 5.33 -7.78 0.02
C SER A 238 4.41 -8.96 -0.31
N VAL A 239 4.71 -10.16 0.22
CA VAL A 239 3.86 -11.35 0.02
C VAL A 239 2.43 -11.17 0.56
N LEU A 240 2.25 -10.29 1.56
CA LEU A 240 0.92 -9.97 2.08
C LEU A 240 0.05 -9.26 1.03
N PHE A 241 0.67 -8.57 0.07
CA PHE A 241 -0.07 -7.89 -1.00
C PHE A 241 -0.87 -8.84 -1.89
N TYR A 242 -0.53 -10.12 -1.93
CA TYR A 242 -1.37 -11.12 -2.59
C TYR A 242 -2.75 -11.28 -1.93
N ALA A 243 -2.85 -11.06 -0.62
CA ALA A 243 -4.12 -11.18 0.10
C ALA A 243 -5.02 -9.95 -0.07
N ILE A 244 -4.47 -8.79 -0.45
CA ILE A 244 -5.22 -7.53 -0.55
C ILE A 244 -6.38 -7.63 -1.55
N PRO A 245 -6.19 -8.08 -2.79
CA PRO A 245 -7.30 -8.20 -3.74
C PRO A 245 -8.41 -9.14 -3.24
N LEU A 246 -8.02 -10.22 -2.58
CA LEU A 246 -8.97 -11.22 -2.07
C LEU A 246 -9.87 -10.63 -0.98
N LEU A 247 -9.26 -9.89 -0.06
CA LEU A 247 -9.99 -9.19 1.00
C LEU A 247 -10.81 -8.02 0.44
N ALA A 248 -10.28 -7.29 -0.56
CA ALA A 248 -11.01 -6.24 -1.24
C ALA A 248 -12.28 -6.81 -1.92
N TYR A 249 -12.18 -7.99 -2.55
CA TYR A 249 -13.32 -8.72 -3.08
C TYR A 249 -14.33 -9.13 -2.01
N PHE A 250 -13.84 -9.61 -0.87
CA PHE A 250 -14.70 -9.95 0.26
C PHE A 250 -15.47 -8.72 0.77
N PHE A 251 -14.80 -7.56 0.89
CA PHE A 251 -15.47 -6.30 1.27
C PHE A 251 -16.47 -5.85 0.21
N ASP A 252 -16.16 -5.99 -1.07
CA ASP A 252 -17.06 -5.64 -2.16
C ASP A 252 -18.32 -6.51 -2.14
N TYR A 253 -18.17 -7.84 -1.89
CA TYR A 253 -19.29 -8.73 -1.67
C TYR A 253 -20.14 -8.31 -0.46
N ALA A 254 -19.49 -8.02 0.66
CA ALA A 254 -20.20 -7.70 1.91
C ALA A 254 -20.95 -6.36 1.85
N LEU A 255 -20.41 -5.37 1.11
CA LEU A 255 -20.95 -4.01 1.04
C LEU A 255 -21.87 -3.79 -0.17
N PHE A 256 -21.62 -4.45 -1.29
CA PHE A 256 -22.33 -4.23 -2.55
C PHE A 256 -23.04 -5.48 -3.07
N GLY A 257 -22.95 -6.62 -2.39
CA GLY A 257 -23.62 -7.86 -2.77
C GLY A 257 -23.09 -8.51 -4.06
N THR A 258 -21.85 -8.19 -4.47
CA THR A 258 -21.23 -8.78 -5.67
C THR A 258 -21.09 -10.28 -5.52
N GLN A 259 -21.48 -11.06 -6.56
CA GLN A 259 -21.43 -12.53 -6.49
C GLN A 259 -19.98 -13.04 -6.56
N ILE A 260 -19.59 -13.88 -5.62
CA ILE A 260 -18.29 -14.54 -5.63
C ILE A 260 -18.41 -15.87 -6.37
N SER A 261 -17.66 -16.04 -7.47
CA SER A 261 -17.65 -17.29 -8.22
C SER A 261 -16.84 -18.37 -7.50
N LEU A 262 -17.14 -19.65 -7.81
CA LEU A 262 -16.35 -20.78 -7.30
C LEU A 262 -14.87 -20.66 -7.71
N LEU A 263 -14.59 -20.16 -8.90
CA LEU A 263 -13.24 -19.94 -9.41
C LEU A 263 -12.48 -18.91 -8.58
N THR A 264 -13.17 -17.81 -8.17
CA THR A 264 -12.61 -16.81 -7.25
C THR A 264 -12.23 -17.45 -5.92
N ILE A 265 -13.08 -18.31 -5.34
CA ILE A 265 -12.81 -19.01 -4.07
C ILE A 265 -11.58 -19.92 -4.21
N VAL A 266 -11.49 -20.69 -5.30
CA VAL A 266 -10.33 -21.55 -5.58
C VAL A 266 -9.04 -20.72 -5.68
N GLY A 267 -9.07 -19.62 -6.43
CA GLY A 267 -7.92 -18.72 -6.53
C GLY A 267 -7.50 -18.14 -5.17
N MET A 268 -8.46 -17.72 -4.33
CA MET A 268 -8.22 -17.27 -2.96
C MET A 268 -7.51 -18.33 -2.11
N PHE A 269 -7.97 -19.57 -2.19
CA PHE A 269 -7.37 -20.67 -1.44
C PHE A 269 -5.92 -20.94 -1.87
N VAL A 270 -5.63 -20.91 -3.16
CA VAL A 270 -4.26 -21.05 -3.71
C VAL A 270 -3.35 -19.93 -3.20
N VAL A 271 -3.82 -18.69 -3.22
CA VAL A 271 -3.08 -17.54 -2.68
C VAL A 271 -2.79 -17.70 -1.20
N ALA A 272 -3.79 -18.07 -0.40
CA ALA A 272 -3.62 -18.28 1.03
C ALA A 272 -2.56 -19.36 1.34
N LEU A 273 -2.59 -20.48 0.62
CA LEU A 273 -1.57 -21.53 0.73
C LEU A 273 -0.18 -20.98 0.37
N ALA A 274 -0.05 -20.26 -0.75
CA ALA A 274 1.22 -19.69 -1.18
C ALA A 274 1.82 -18.75 -0.12
N ILE A 275 1.00 -17.86 0.49
CA ILE A 275 1.44 -16.95 1.55
C ILE A 275 1.92 -17.73 2.78
N VAL A 276 1.12 -18.70 3.25
CA VAL A 276 1.43 -19.50 4.45
C VAL A 276 2.74 -20.26 4.26
N PHE A 277 2.91 -20.93 3.13
CA PHE A 277 4.13 -21.69 2.85
C PHE A 277 5.33 -20.78 2.62
N TYR A 278 5.18 -19.67 1.89
CA TYR A 278 6.29 -18.73 1.70
C TYR A 278 6.84 -18.21 3.03
N ARG A 279 5.96 -17.90 3.99
CA ARG A 279 6.38 -17.41 5.32
C ARG A 279 7.01 -18.48 6.20
N ARG A 280 6.77 -19.77 5.93
CA ARG A 280 7.44 -20.89 6.62
C ARG A 280 8.88 -21.12 6.14
N PHE A 281 9.22 -20.65 4.92
CA PHE A 281 10.55 -20.76 4.34
C PHE A 281 11.13 -19.35 4.14
N PRO A 282 11.51 -18.64 5.22
CA PRO A 282 12.11 -17.31 5.06
C PRO A 282 13.39 -17.42 4.23
N ALA A 283 13.65 -16.39 3.40
CA ALA A 283 14.92 -16.29 2.69
C ALA A 283 16.06 -16.35 3.72
N GLU A 284 17.11 -17.12 3.43
CA GLU A 284 18.33 -17.08 4.22
C GLU A 284 18.76 -15.62 4.36
N LYS A 285 18.86 -15.15 5.59
CA LYS A 285 19.41 -13.82 5.87
C LYS A 285 20.80 -13.82 5.26
N VAL A 286 20.98 -13.12 4.15
CA VAL A 286 22.31 -12.75 3.70
C VAL A 286 22.94 -12.04 4.89
N GLN A 287 23.83 -12.74 5.61
CA GLN A 287 24.67 -12.11 6.60
C GLN A 287 25.29 -10.92 5.88
N ARG A 288 24.91 -9.71 6.30
CA ARG A 288 25.62 -8.51 5.88
C ARG A 288 27.07 -8.81 6.25
N LEU A 289 27.89 -9.06 5.26
CA LEU A 289 29.31 -8.89 5.36
C LEU A 289 29.52 -7.43 5.77
N ALA A 290 29.55 -7.22 7.08
CA ALA A 290 30.12 -6.05 7.68
C ALA A 290 31.61 -6.17 7.42
N ARG A 291 32.10 -5.50 6.41
CA ARG A 291 33.49 -5.04 6.28
C ARG A 291 33.48 -3.75 5.50
#